data_eeb775df9a498b447c3cb712b8c10e9f
#
_entry.id   eeb775df9a498b447c3cb712b8c10e9f
#
_cell.length_a   1.000
_cell.length_b   1.000
_cell.length_c   1.000
_cell.angle_alpha   90.00
_cell.angle_beta   90.00
_cell.angle_gamma   90.00
#
_symmetry.space_group_name_H-M   'P 1'
#
loop_
_entity.id
_entity.type
_entity.pdbx_description
1 polymer ?
#
loop_
_entity_poly.entity_id
_entity_poly.type
_entity_poly.pdbx_seq_one_letter_code
_entity_poly.pdbx_strand_id
1 'polypeptide(L)'
;MKKLFGLFLLGTIFVLLMVRPVGAEQQLSVVYPPANHQTVADRIFLVGTAPPTGKVLVNGKPIERSRAGHFAPSFPLRVGENTFILQYQDRQVQLKVQRQDTTPAPPVGLAFGKDSLTPNVDIARMPGELVCFSAIAPPQSVVSVQLGKDNIRLLPQLQQAQLPANSALLTGRNQPTRQLTSGQYQGCTTLPELGNLVDGNNTITSGFTPSTGIQPQFQLTLNSQTVTQPSPGKVTILSPANLEVVEVTANEGVARTGASTDYSRLTPLPKGTQAAVTGKEGEWLRLDYGGWINSKETRIIPGAIPPRSLIRSVSARRVSGATEIVFPLQVPVPVSIQQGDRTLTLTLYNTTAQTDTIRFDDDPTISRLDWQQVTPDRLEYIFNLKSQQQWGYKLRYEGTSLVLTLRHSPKIQNSKFKIQNSKFQVSDFQLPCTGAQQCAPTDSPLAGIKILLDPGHGGKETGALGPTGYPEKDINLLISKLVREQLARRGAEVYLTREDDRDLSLPDRVDIIDKIEPAIAISLHYNALPDAGNAMKTKGLAAFWYHPQAHDLASFLHSYLVQKLNRPDYGLYWNNLALTRPASAPTILLELGFMINPYEFEWIVNPQAQQQLASAIAQGITQWFSNIEINS
;
A
#
# COMPACT_ATOMS: atom_id res chain seq x y z
N MET A 1 6.38 3.42 -90.09
CA MET A 1 7.00 4.70 -90.49
C MET A 1 7.27 5.55 -89.24
N LYS A 2 8.49 5.58 -88.86
CA LYS A 2 9.34 6.65 -88.39
C LYS A 2 8.66 7.86 -87.79
N LYS A 3 9.01 8.17 -86.50
CA LYS A 3 9.65 9.43 -86.01
C LYS A 3 9.56 9.49 -84.54
N LEU A 4 10.56 9.62 -83.93
CA LEU A 4 11.60 10.54 -83.50
C LEU A 4 11.46 11.00 -82.08
N PHE A 5 12.39 10.62 -81.27
CA PHE A 5 12.69 11.03 -79.93
C PHE A 5 12.97 12.55 -79.82
N GLY A 6 12.41 13.18 -78.77
CA GLY A 6 12.81 14.47 -78.28
C GLY A 6 13.09 14.40 -76.81
N LEU A 7 14.34 14.38 -76.41
CA LEU A 7 14.86 14.36 -75.06
C LEU A 7 14.71 15.78 -74.43
N PHE A 8 13.92 15.94 -73.41
CA PHE A 8 13.93 17.17 -72.59
C PHE A 8 14.43 16.81 -71.17
N LEU A 9 15.68 17.25 -70.92
CA LEU A 9 16.29 17.15 -69.59
C LEU A 9 15.83 18.33 -68.75
N LEU A 10 14.90 18.11 -67.84
CA LEU A 10 14.56 19.08 -66.80
C LEU A 10 15.32 18.73 -65.52
N GLY A 11 16.33 19.51 -65.20
CA GLY A 11 17.05 19.45 -63.94
C GLY A 11 16.18 19.99 -62.83
N THR A 12 15.70 19.11 -61.97
CA THR A 12 15.04 19.48 -60.69
C THR A 12 16.12 19.73 -59.65
N ILE A 13 16.36 20.99 -59.34
CA ILE A 13 17.12 21.42 -58.16
C ILE A 13 16.32 21.05 -56.93
N PHE A 14 16.75 20.01 -56.21
CA PHE A 14 16.20 19.64 -54.90
C PHE A 14 16.78 20.60 -53.83
N VAL A 15 16.06 21.67 -53.53
CA VAL A 15 16.37 22.51 -52.38
C VAL A 15 16.00 21.73 -51.15
N LEU A 16 16.98 21.15 -50.46
CA LEU A 16 16.81 20.59 -49.11
C LEU A 16 16.52 21.73 -48.15
N LEU A 17 15.23 22.02 -47.97
CA LEU A 17 14.77 22.81 -46.82
C LEU A 17 15.04 21.96 -45.58
N MET A 18 16.13 22.22 -44.88
CA MET A 18 16.33 21.79 -43.51
C MET A 18 15.27 22.46 -42.68
N VAL A 19 14.12 21.78 -42.50
CA VAL A 19 13.13 22.12 -41.46
C VAL A 19 13.84 21.82 -40.15
N ARG A 20 14.46 22.84 -39.55
CA ARG A 20 14.80 22.76 -38.10
C ARG A 20 13.48 22.53 -37.38
N PRO A 21 13.41 21.50 -36.52
CA PRO A 21 12.24 21.40 -35.65
C PRO A 21 12.18 22.73 -34.87
N VAL A 22 11.13 23.49 -35.07
CA VAL A 22 10.80 24.63 -34.23
C VAL A 22 10.50 24.02 -32.87
N GLY A 23 11.50 23.96 -31.99
CA GLY A 23 11.31 23.63 -30.61
C GLY A 23 10.25 24.60 -30.07
N ALA A 24 9.11 24.08 -29.62
CA ALA A 24 8.09 24.91 -29.00
C ALA A 24 8.80 25.72 -27.90
N GLU A 25 8.79 27.04 -28.04
CA GLU A 25 9.45 27.94 -27.10
C GLU A 25 8.87 27.67 -25.72
N GLN A 26 9.70 27.23 -24.80
CA GLN A 26 9.29 26.87 -23.45
C GLN A 26 8.65 28.11 -22.80
N GLN A 27 7.36 28.01 -22.46
CA GLN A 27 6.62 29.12 -21.88
C GLN A 27 6.52 28.95 -20.36
N LEU A 28 6.26 30.06 -19.64
CA LEU A 28 5.91 29.98 -18.22
C LEU A 28 4.66 29.12 -18.07
N SER A 29 4.79 27.98 -17.37
CA SER A 29 3.69 27.11 -17.03
C SER A 29 3.82 26.58 -15.60
N VAL A 30 2.69 26.33 -14.96
CA VAL A 30 2.60 25.74 -13.62
C VAL A 30 1.74 24.48 -13.73
N VAL A 31 2.27 23.39 -13.27
CA VAL A 31 1.65 22.06 -13.34
C VAL A 31 0.98 21.70 -12.02
N TYR A 32 1.55 22.19 -10.91
CA TYR A 32 1.01 21.95 -9.58
C TYR A 32 1.18 23.23 -8.73
N PRO A 33 0.17 23.58 -7.89
CA PRO A 33 -1.13 22.93 -7.74
C PRO A 33 -2.06 23.17 -8.95
N PRO A 34 -3.10 22.34 -9.15
CA PRO A 34 -4.14 22.62 -10.14
C PRO A 34 -4.91 23.89 -9.77
N ALA A 35 -5.65 24.44 -10.72
CA ALA A 35 -6.49 25.61 -10.50
C ALA A 35 -7.50 25.37 -9.36
N ASN A 36 -7.67 26.35 -8.47
CA ASN A 36 -8.58 26.29 -7.31
C ASN A 36 -8.31 25.11 -6.35
N HIS A 37 -7.05 24.77 -6.14
CA HIS A 37 -6.63 23.71 -5.25
C HIS A 37 -7.10 23.96 -3.81
N GLN A 38 -7.62 22.89 -3.17
CA GLN A 38 -8.02 22.91 -1.76
C GLN A 38 -7.08 22.02 -0.95
N THR A 39 -6.64 22.53 0.20
CA THR A 39 -5.73 21.80 1.09
C THR A 39 -5.97 22.15 2.55
N VAL A 40 -5.59 21.24 3.44
CA VAL A 40 -5.51 21.49 4.88
C VAL A 40 -4.06 21.82 5.31
N ALA A 41 -3.10 21.63 4.41
CA ALA A 41 -1.69 21.85 4.68
C ALA A 41 -1.37 23.32 5.00
N ASP A 42 -0.40 23.53 5.88
CA ASP A 42 0.09 24.87 6.25
C ASP A 42 1.05 25.47 5.22
N ARG A 43 1.41 24.71 4.21
CA ARG A 43 2.31 25.08 3.11
C ARG A 43 1.87 24.44 1.81
N ILE A 44 2.37 24.98 0.69
CA ILE A 44 2.19 24.44 -0.66
C ILE A 44 3.48 24.67 -1.47
N PHE A 45 3.83 23.75 -2.37
CA PHE A 45 4.87 23.97 -3.36
C PHE A 45 4.27 24.19 -4.75
N LEU A 46 4.95 24.98 -5.60
CA LEU A 46 4.50 25.31 -6.95
C LEU A 46 5.44 24.67 -7.96
N VAL A 47 5.00 23.61 -8.65
CA VAL A 47 5.82 22.93 -9.67
C VAL A 47 5.55 23.52 -11.04
N GLY A 48 6.60 23.90 -11.75
CA GLY A 48 6.45 24.47 -13.09
C GLY A 48 7.78 24.68 -13.81
N THR A 49 7.66 25.30 -14.97
CA THR A 49 8.81 25.59 -15.85
C THR A 49 8.66 26.94 -16.52
N ALA A 50 9.78 27.54 -16.91
CA ALA A 50 9.88 28.72 -17.75
C ALA A 50 11.15 28.64 -18.59
N PRO A 51 11.36 29.48 -19.63
CA PRO A 51 12.60 29.50 -20.39
C PRO A 51 13.82 29.56 -19.47
N PRO A 52 14.95 28.89 -19.81
CA PRO A 52 16.12 28.79 -18.92
C PRO A 52 16.73 30.14 -18.55
N THR A 53 16.61 31.12 -19.45
CA THR A 53 17.11 32.50 -19.25
C THR A 53 16.12 33.35 -18.49
N GLY A 54 16.58 34.47 -17.92
CA GLY A 54 15.72 35.41 -17.19
C GLY A 54 15.34 34.94 -15.79
N LYS A 55 14.49 35.71 -15.12
CA LYS A 55 14.03 35.46 -13.73
C LYS A 55 12.54 35.16 -13.71
N VAL A 56 12.14 34.17 -12.93
CA VAL A 56 10.73 33.98 -12.54
C VAL A 56 10.51 34.59 -11.18
N LEU A 57 9.45 35.38 -11.05
CA LEU A 57 9.04 36.01 -9.79
C LEU A 57 7.76 35.34 -9.30
N VAL A 58 7.64 35.12 -7.99
CA VAL A 58 6.40 34.75 -7.33
C VAL A 58 6.06 35.85 -6.33
N ASN A 59 4.91 36.50 -6.48
CA ASN A 59 4.51 37.67 -5.69
C ASN A 59 5.63 38.74 -5.63
N GLY A 60 6.27 39.02 -6.78
CA GLY A 60 7.34 40.00 -6.92
C GLY A 60 8.74 39.54 -6.44
N LYS A 61 8.88 38.34 -5.87
CA LYS A 61 10.16 37.81 -5.36
C LYS A 61 10.75 36.77 -6.31
N PRO A 62 12.05 36.83 -6.65
CA PRO A 62 12.69 35.85 -7.52
C PRO A 62 12.74 34.48 -6.82
N ILE A 63 12.56 33.42 -7.61
CA ILE A 63 12.65 32.03 -7.14
C ILE A 63 13.84 31.29 -7.74
N GLU A 64 14.30 30.25 -7.03
CA GLU A 64 15.33 29.33 -7.50
C GLU A 64 14.79 28.44 -8.61
N ARG A 65 15.65 28.14 -9.60
CA ARG A 65 15.31 27.28 -10.75
C ARG A 65 16.49 26.37 -11.13
N SER A 66 16.19 25.25 -11.72
CA SER A 66 17.18 24.39 -12.34
C SER A 66 17.77 25.01 -13.63
N ARG A 67 18.80 24.39 -14.21
CA ARG A 67 19.43 24.87 -15.44
C ARG A 67 18.50 24.85 -16.65
N ALA A 68 17.56 23.91 -16.70
CA ALA A 68 16.53 23.84 -17.73
C ALA A 68 15.34 24.79 -17.48
N GLY A 69 15.34 25.55 -16.39
CA GLY A 69 14.30 26.52 -16.07
C GLY A 69 13.16 25.99 -15.23
N HIS A 70 13.26 24.77 -14.71
CA HIS A 70 12.25 24.17 -13.82
C HIS A 70 12.32 24.71 -12.41
N PHE A 71 11.19 24.73 -11.70
CA PHE A 71 11.09 25.25 -10.34
C PHE A 71 10.06 24.49 -9.51
N ALA A 72 10.26 24.47 -8.16
CA ALA A 72 9.30 23.90 -7.21
C ALA A 72 9.39 24.61 -5.83
N PRO A 73 9.31 25.97 -5.73
CA PRO A 73 9.40 26.69 -4.47
C PRO A 73 8.21 26.38 -3.56
N SER A 74 8.44 26.37 -2.25
CA SER A 74 7.41 26.13 -1.22
C SER A 74 7.06 27.40 -0.46
N PHE A 75 5.75 27.65 -0.25
CA PHE A 75 5.21 28.83 0.40
C PHE A 75 4.28 28.48 1.57
N PRO A 76 4.27 29.28 2.65
CA PRO A 76 3.29 29.11 3.72
C PRO A 76 1.89 29.54 3.24
N LEU A 77 0.86 28.88 3.80
CA LEU A 77 -0.54 29.16 3.56
C LEU A 77 -1.22 29.69 4.82
N ARG A 78 -2.05 30.73 4.65
CA ARG A 78 -3.01 31.18 5.67
C ARG A 78 -4.34 30.48 5.45
N VAL A 79 -5.13 30.29 6.51
CA VAL A 79 -6.52 29.81 6.38
C VAL A 79 -7.31 30.75 5.48
N GLY A 80 -8.09 30.21 4.56
CA GLY A 80 -8.79 30.96 3.53
C GLY A 80 -8.07 30.96 2.18
N GLU A 81 -8.40 31.91 1.31
CA GLU A 81 -7.83 32.03 -0.04
C GLU A 81 -6.41 32.61 0.00
N ASN A 82 -5.49 31.93 -0.67
CA ASN A 82 -4.10 32.35 -0.91
C ASN A 82 -3.88 32.50 -2.40
N THR A 83 -3.40 33.66 -2.84
CA THR A 83 -3.15 33.96 -4.25
C THR A 83 -1.66 34.06 -4.51
N PHE A 84 -1.19 33.34 -5.54
CA PHE A 84 0.18 33.37 -6.04
C PHE A 84 0.19 33.93 -7.47
N ILE A 85 0.99 34.97 -7.68
CA ILE A 85 1.18 35.61 -8.99
C ILE A 85 2.59 35.25 -9.45
N LEU A 86 2.69 34.38 -10.45
CA LEU A 86 3.94 34.04 -11.10
C LEU A 86 4.14 34.93 -12.30
N GLN A 87 5.32 35.51 -12.44
CA GLN A 87 5.67 36.39 -13.54
C GLN A 87 7.01 36.01 -14.18
N TYR A 88 7.01 35.98 -15.49
CA TYR A 88 8.21 35.84 -16.32
C TYR A 88 8.11 36.79 -17.50
N GLN A 89 8.96 37.81 -17.55
CA GLN A 89 8.84 38.92 -18.52
C GLN A 89 7.41 39.52 -18.52
N ASP A 90 6.76 39.57 -19.66
CA ASP A 90 5.41 40.10 -19.83
C ASP A 90 4.29 39.11 -19.50
N ARG A 91 4.66 37.85 -19.24
CA ARG A 91 3.69 36.76 -18.94
C ARG A 91 3.45 36.63 -17.45
N GLN A 92 2.18 36.49 -17.13
CA GLN A 92 1.73 36.29 -15.75
C GLN A 92 0.77 35.11 -15.65
N VAL A 93 0.93 34.30 -14.59
CA VAL A 93 0.04 33.20 -14.22
C VAL A 93 -0.43 33.47 -12.78
N GLN A 94 -1.72 33.41 -12.55
CA GLN A 94 -2.33 33.55 -11.23
C GLN A 94 -2.86 32.20 -10.78
N LEU A 95 -2.50 31.79 -9.56
CA LEU A 95 -2.99 30.58 -8.91
C LEU A 95 -3.71 30.94 -7.62
N LYS A 96 -4.80 30.23 -7.33
CA LYS A 96 -5.56 30.34 -6.09
C LYS A 96 -5.53 29.01 -5.35
N VAL A 97 -5.19 29.08 -4.07
CA VAL A 97 -5.16 27.91 -3.17
C VAL A 97 -6.02 28.22 -1.95
N GLN A 98 -7.00 27.39 -1.70
CA GLN A 98 -7.89 27.49 -0.55
C GLN A 98 -7.39 26.58 0.57
N ARG A 99 -6.86 27.17 1.65
CA ARG A 99 -6.55 26.40 2.86
C ARG A 99 -7.80 26.30 3.75
N GLN A 100 -8.21 25.08 4.04
CA GLN A 100 -9.29 24.80 4.97
C GLN A 100 -8.76 24.72 6.41
N ASP A 101 -9.56 25.21 7.36
CA ASP A 101 -9.30 24.97 8.78
C ASP A 101 -9.80 23.54 9.14
N THR A 102 -8.96 22.76 9.73
CA THR A 102 -9.29 21.41 10.21
C THR A 102 -9.82 21.38 11.64
N THR A 103 -9.74 22.52 12.36
CA THR A 103 -10.21 22.60 13.74
C THR A 103 -11.73 22.77 13.73
N PRO A 104 -12.51 21.77 14.19
CA PRO A 104 -13.96 21.96 14.31
C PRO A 104 -14.24 23.10 15.28
N ALA A 105 -14.83 24.18 14.79
CA ALA A 105 -15.27 25.26 15.65
C ALA A 105 -16.42 24.74 16.55
N PRO A 106 -16.37 24.98 17.88
CA PRO A 106 -17.51 24.67 18.74
C PRO A 106 -18.78 25.36 18.23
N PRO A 107 -19.93 24.71 18.29
CA PRO A 107 -21.19 25.34 17.90
C PRO A 107 -21.48 26.54 18.78
N VAL A 108 -22.14 27.52 18.21
CA VAL A 108 -22.61 28.69 18.94
C VAL A 108 -24.03 28.44 19.46
N GLY A 109 -24.27 28.66 20.75
CA GLY A 109 -25.59 28.47 21.38
C GLY A 109 -25.82 27.03 21.85
N LEU A 110 -27.07 26.68 22.14
CA LEU A 110 -27.47 25.39 22.71
C LEU A 110 -27.64 24.34 21.59
N ALA A 111 -26.53 23.87 21.04
CA ALA A 111 -26.55 22.88 19.97
C ALA A 111 -25.28 22.00 20.00
N PHE A 112 -25.39 20.77 19.49
CA PHE A 112 -24.23 19.91 19.19
C PHE A 112 -23.60 20.29 17.83
N GLY A 113 -22.32 20.05 17.72
CA GLY A 113 -21.60 20.17 16.43
C GLY A 113 -22.20 19.25 15.37
N LYS A 114 -22.28 19.72 14.13
CA LYS A 114 -22.78 18.89 13.03
C LYS A 114 -21.93 17.62 12.91
N ASP A 115 -22.58 16.47 12.74
CA ASP A 115 -21.97 15.15 12.55
C ASP A 115 -20.92 14.73 13.63
N SER A 116 -21.03 15.32 14.85
CA SER A 116 -20.06 15.11 15.93
C SER A 116 -20.43 14.04 16.95
N LEU A 117 -21.67 13.52 16.90
CA LEU A 117 -22.12 12.51 17.84
C LEU A 117 -21.65 11.11 17.45
N THR A 118 -21.04 10.39 18.38
CA THR A 118 -20.65 8.97 18.16
C THR A 118 -21.32 8.05 19.17
N PRO A 119 -21.74 6.84 18.73
CA PRO A 119 -21.48 6.22 17.45
C PRO A 119 -22.26 6.88 16.30
N ASN A 120 -21.56 7.17 15.20
CA ASN A 120 -22.17 7.75 13.99
C ASN A 120 -22.75 6.67 13.04
N VAL A 121 -22.46 5.41 13.31
CA VAL A 121 -22.97 4.20 12.63
C VAL A 121 -23.45 3.21 13.67
N ASP A 122 -24.28 2.26 13.26
CA ASP A 122 -24.71 1.18 14.15
C ASP A 122 -23.52 0.33 14.60
N ILE A 123 -23.45 0.05 15.90
CA ILE A 123 -22.42 -0.80 16.50
C ILE A 123 -23.05 -1.97 17.26
N ALA A 124 -22.38 -3.11 17.23
CA ALA A 124 -22.71 -4.26 18.06
C ALA A 124 -21.45 -4.74 18.80
N ARG A 125 -21.59 -5.05 20.07
CA ARG A 125 -20.49 -5.47 20.95
C ARG A 125 -20.94 -6.64 21.83
N MET A 126 -19.96 -7.39 22.33
CA MET A 126 -20.21 -8.45 23.32
C MET A 126 -20.52 -7.82 24.68
N PRO A 127 -21.24 -8.55 25.59
CA PRO A 127 -21.38 -8.16 26.99
C PRO A 127 -20.01 -7.95 27.64
N GLY A 128 -19.90 -7.00 28.56
CA GLY A 128 -18.66 -6.65 29.25
C GLY A 128 -17.70 -5.76 28.44
N GLU A 129 -17.96 -5.48 27.15
CA GLU A 129 -17.12 -4.62 26.35
C GLU A 129 -17.37 -3.12 26.60
N LEU A 130 -16.31 -2.33 26.44
CA LEU A 130 -16.34 -0.88 26.59
C LEU A 130 -16.93 -0.23 25.33
N VAL A 131 -17.88 0.69 25.54
CA VAL A 131 -18.42 1.57 24.49
C VAL A 131 -18.18 3.02 24.88
N CYS A 132 -17.62 3.80 23.95
CA CYS A 132 -17.32 5.20 24.16
C CYS A 132 -18.22 6.09 23.30
N PHE A 133 -18.59 7.24 23.86
CA PHE A 133 -19.42 8.27 23.25
C PHE A 133 -18.62 9.56 23.17
N SER A 134 -18.78 10.31 22.08
CA SER A 134 -18.20 11.63 21.93
C SER A 134 -19.20 12.62 21.33
N ALA A 135 -18.99 13.90 21.61
CA ALA A 135 -19.76 14.99 21.06
C ALA A 135 -18.91 16.26 21.01
N ILE A 136 -19.23 17.17 20.08
CA ILE A 136 -18.75 18.54 20.11
C ILE A 136 -19.92 19.43 20.58
N ALA A 137 -19.68 20.21 21.65
CA ALA A 137 -20.66 21.08 22.25
C ALA A 137 -19.99 22.40 22.69
N PRO A 138 -20.74 23.46 22.98
CA PRO A 138 -20.17 24.71 23.49
C PRO A 138 -19.31 24.48 24.73
N PRO A 139 -18.19 25.21 24.88
CA PRO A 139 -17.38 25.15 26.10
C PRO A 139 -18.23 25.41 27.36
N GLN A 140 -17.88 24.78 28.48
CA GLN A 140 -18.58 24.90 29.79
C GLN A 140 -19.98 24.25 29.81
N SER A 141 -20.39 23.50 28.80
CA SER A 141 -21.61 22.72 28.83
C SER A 141 -21.50 21.52 29.74
N VAL A 142 -22.62 21.04 30.23
CA VAL A 142 -22.75 19.69 30.82
C VAL A 142 -23.30 18.77 29.73
N VAL A 143 -22.51 17.73 29.38
CA VAL A 143 -22.89 16.77 28.34
C VAL A 143 -23.03 15.38 28.96
N SER A 144 -24.11 14.68 28.63
CA SER A 144 -24.33 13.27 29.01
C SER A 144 -25.00 12.49 27.91
N VAL A 145 -24.94 11.15 28.01
CA VAL A 145 -25.62 10.22 27.10
C VAL A 145 -26.49 9.29 27.93
N GLN A 146 -27.76 9.24 27.58
CA GLN A 146 -28.68 8.22 28.11
C GLN A 146 -28.61 6.99 27.20
N LEU A 147 -28.16 5.85 27.76
CA LEU A 147 -28.14 4.55 27.12
C LEU A 147 -29.03 3.58 27.88
N GLY A 148 -30.25 3.37 27.43
CA GLY A 148 -31.25 2.65 28.19
C GLY A 148 -31.56 3.34 29.52
N LYS A 149 -31.25 2.72 30.66
CA LYS A 149 -31.42 3.30 32.01
C LYS A 149 -30.17 4.06 32.48
N ASP A 150 -29.01 3.85 31.85
CA ASP A 150 -27.74 4.40 32.29
C ASP A 150 -27.52 5.80 31.75
N ASN A 151 -27.13 6.72 32.62
CA ASN A 151 -26.74 8.07 32.27
C ASN A 151 -25.21 8.20 32.36
N ILE A 152 -24.56 8.39 31.22
CA ILE A 152 -23.10 8.43 31.07
C ILE A 152 -22.68 9.90 30.92
N ARG A 153 -21.95 10.40 31.90
CA ARG A 153 -21.42 11.77 31.82
C ARG A 153 -20.23 11.82 30.87
N LEU A 154 -20.25 12.78 29.94
CA LEU A 154 -19.13 13.07 29.05
C LEU A 154 -18.27 14.20 29.61
N LEU A 155 -16.96 13.98 29.69
CA LEU A 155 -16.01 14.95 30.23
C LEU A 155 -15.37 15.74 29.09
N PRO A 156 -15.12 17.06 29.28
CA PRO A 156 -14.45 17.88 28.28
C PRO A 156 -13.01 17.38 28.10
N GLN A 157 -12.61 17.25 26.84
CA GLN A 157 -11.25 16.94 26.43
C GLN A 157 -10.51 18.26 26.14
N LEU A 158 -9.54 18.61 26.95
CA LEU A 158 -8.83 19.89 26.83
C LEU A 158 -7.71 19.86 25.76
N GLN A 159 -7.12 18.70 25.56
CA GLN A 159 -6.06 18.48 24.59
C GLN A 159 -6.16 17.07 23.99
N GLN A 160 -6.03 16.98 22.71
CA GLN A 160 -5.93 15.70 22.01
C GLN A 160 -4.62 15.64 21.23
N ALA A 161 -3.92 14.51 21.32
CA ALA A 161 -2.77 14.26 20.46
C ALA A 161 -3.30 13.86 19.07
N GLN A 162 -3.03 14.69 18.06
CA GLN A 162 -3.32 14.36 16.68
C GLN A 162 -2.11 13.63 16.10
N LEU A 163 -2.33 12.39 15.69
CA LEU A 163 -1.31 11.63 14.97
C LEU A 163 -1.18 12.16 13.55
N PRO A 164 0.06 12.27 13.03
CA PRO A 164 0.28 12.65 11.65
C PRO A 164 -0.23 11.55 10.70
N ALA A 165 -0.56 11.92 9.48
CA ALA A 165 -0.84 10.95 8.43
C ALA A 165 0.39 10.07 8.15
N ASN A 166 0.20 8.83 7.67
CA ASN A 166 1.31 7.91 7.34
C ASN A 166 2.33 8.53 6.37
N SER A 167 1.85 9.37 5.43
CA SER A 167 2.72 10.11 4.50
C SER A 167 3.61 11.16 5.16
N ALA A 168 3.36 11.53 6.42
CA ALA A 168 4.18 12.51 7.14
C ALA A 168 5.61 12.00 7.39
N LEU A 169 5.81 10.68 7.42
CA LEU A 169 7.16 10.07 7.47
C LEU A 169 8.02 10.55 6.30
N LEU A 170 7.45 10.67 5.11
CA LEU A 170 8.13 11.13 3.90
C LEU A 170 8.50 12.63 3.93
N THR A 171 7.92 13.40 4.83
CA THR A 171 8.23 14.83 5.01
C THR A 171 9.09 15.13 6.22
N GLY A 172 9.45 14.11 7.02
CA GLY A 172 10.14 14.26 8.30
C GLY A 172 9.29 14.92 9.40
N ARG A 173 7.97 15.04 9.20
CA ARG A 173 7.01 15.68 10.13
C ARG A 173 6.12 14.67 10.83
N ASN A 174 6.65 13.53 11.23
CA ASN A 174 5.88 12.44 11.85
C ASN A 174 5.74 12.55 13.38
N GLN A 175 5.85 13.75 13.93
CA GLN A 175 5.65 13.98 15.36
C GLN A 175 4.17 14.25 15.66
N PRO A 176 3.60 13.65 16.72
CA PRO A 176 2.26 13.99 17.18
C PRO A 176 2.15 15.48 17.51
N THR A 177 1.09 16.11 17.03
CA THR A 177 0.78 17.51 17.37
C THR A 177 -0.27 17.56 18.46
N ARG A 178 -0.14 18.49 19.41
CA ARG A 178 -1.19 18.75 20.39
C ARG A 178 -2.18 19.73 19.79
N GLN A 179 -3.41 19.32 19.69
CA GLN A 179 -4.52 20.19 19.26
C GLN A 179 -5.35 20.57 20.48
N LEU A 180 -5.56 21.86 20.68
CA LEU A 180 -6.52 22.32 21.67
C LEU A 180 -7.93 22.03 21.15
N THR A 181 -8.65 21.13 21.82
CA THR A 181 -10.01 20.74 21.45
C THR A 181 -11.01 21.44 22.37
N SER A 182 -11.26 22.74 22.11
CA SER A 182 -12.33 23.39 22.84
C SER A 182 -13.67 22.84 22.38
N GLY A 183 -14.47 22.36 23.34
CA GLY A 183 -15.82 21.86 23.06
C GLY A 183 -15.95 20.40 22.70
N GLN A 184 -14.88 19.59 22.73
CA GLN A 184 -14.99 18.14 22.58
C GLN A 184 -15.24 17.49 23.95
N TYR A 185 -16.23 16.58 24.01
CA TYR A 185 -16.64 15.83 25.20
C TYR A 185 -16.56 14.34 24.89
N GLN A 186 -16.09 13.54 25.85
CA GLN A 186 -16.00 12.08 25.73
C GLN A 186 -16.32 11.38 27.04
N GLY A 187 -16.98 10.23 26.96
CA GLY A 187 -17.26 9.33 28.08
C GLY A 187 -17.48 7.91 27.62
N CYS A 188 -17.16 6.95 28.45
CA CYS A 188 -17.27 5.52 28.12
C CYS A 188 -18.02 4.78 29.22
N THR A 189 -18.66 3.67 28.86
CA THR A 189 -19.28 2.71 29.79
C THR A 189 -19.02 1.28 29.35
N THR A 190 -19.00 0.36 30.29
CA THR A 190 -18.98 -1.07 30.02
C THR A 190 -20.42 -1.57 29.82
N LEU A 191 -20.64 -2.32 28.75
CA LEU A 191 -21.94 -2.91 28.47
C LEU A 191 -22.29 -3.95 29.56
N PRO A 192 -23.55 -4.03 30.01
CA PRO A 192 -23.94 -4.96 31.08
C PRO A 192 -23.77 -6.42 30.64
N GLU A 193 -23.45 -7.28 31.59
CA GLU A 193 -23.49 -8.74 31.43
C GLU A 193 -24.94 -9.21 31.27
N LEU A 194 -25.16 -10.20 30.38
CA LEU A 194 -26.51 -10.71 30.09
C LEU A 194 -27.24 -11.24 31.34
N GLY A 195 -26.51 -11.78 32.30
CA GLY A 195 -27.07 -12.24 33.58
C GLY A 195 -27.67 -11.14 34.45
N ASN A 196 -27.23 -9.89 34.28
CA ASN A 196 -27.74 -8.72 35.00
C ASN A 196 -28.93 -8.05 34.30
N LEU A 197 -29.38 -8.61 33.17
CA LEU A 197 -30.50 -8.11 32.37
C LEU A 197 -31.82 -8.82 32.74
N VAL A 198 -31.72 -9.93 33.46
CA VAL A 198 -32.88 -10.76 33.84
C VAL A 198 -33.04 -10.74 35.36
N ASP A 199 -34.19 -10.31 35.84
CA ASP A 199 -34.53 -10.47 37.25
C ASP A 199 -34.91 -11.93 37.60
N GLY A 200 -35.01 -12.25 38.90
CA GLY A 200 -35.36 -13.58 39.36
C GLY A 200 -36.70 -14.14 38.86
N ASN A 201 -37.49 -13.34 38.13
CA ASN A 201 -38.77 -13.69 37.51
C ASN A 201 -38.66 -13.84 35.98
N ASN A 202 -37.46 -13.93 35.41
CA ASN A 202 -37.24 -14.00 33.97
C ASN A 202 -37.70 -12.76 33.19
N THR A 203 -37.90 -11.63 33.84
CA THR A 203 -38.28 -10.37 33.17
C THR A 203 -37.03 -9.55 32.86
N ILE A 204 -36.87 -9.13 31.63
CA ILE A 204 -35.76 -8.25 31.22
C ILE A 204 -35.91 -6.91 31.93
N THR A 205 -35.12 -6.66 32.98
CA THR A 205 -35.21 -5.45 33.83
C THR A 205 -34.49 -4.23 33.27
N SER A 206 -33.59 -4.42 32.33
CA SER A 206 -32.98 -3.34 31.53
C SER A 206 -33.70 -3.22 30.21
N GLY A 207 -33.98 -2.04 29.71
CA GLY A 207 -34.57 -1.84 28.38
C GLY A 207 -33.74 -2.37 27.20
N PHE A 208 -32.80 -3.31 27.45
CA PHE A 208 -31.96 -4.00 26.48
C PHE A 208 -32.62 -5.30 26.04
N THR A 209 -33.22 -5.30 24.87
CA THR A 209 -33.51 -6.55 24.15
C THR A 209 -32.32 -6.90 23.28
N PRO A 210 -31.76 -8.12 23.30
CA PRO A 210 -30.58 -8.52 22.54
C PRO A 210 -30.70 -8.38 21.05
N SER A 211 -31.87 -8.07 20.49
CA SER A 211 -32.14 -8.01 19.06
C SER A 211 -32.47 -6.61 18.49
N THR A 212 -32.75 -5.61 19.35
CA THR A 212 -33.30 -4.31 18.91
C THR A 212 -32.41 -3.12 19.26
N GLY A 213 -31.17 -3.08 19.11
CA GLY A 213 -30.24 -1.97 19.36
C GLY A 213 -30.85 -0.70 20.02
N ILE A 214 -30.20 -0.16 21.03
CA ILE A 214 -30.62 1.06 21.74
C ILE A 214 -30.00 2.25 21.06
N GLN A 215 -30.81 3.28 20.80
CA GLN A 215 -30.32 4.54 20.26
C GLN A 215 -29.92 5.47 21.39
N PRO A 216 -28.63 5.77 21.57
CA PRO A 216 -28.14 6.69 22.60
C PRO A 216 -28.79 8.07 22.46
N GLN A 217 -29.20 8.69 23.58
CA GLN A 217 -29.77 10.03 23.61
C GLN A 217 -28.76 10.98 24.25
N PHE A 218 -28.18 11.86 23.48
CA PHE A 218 -27.27 12.90 23.95
C PHE A 218 -28.06 14.05 24.56
N GLN A 219 -27.64 14.50 25.73
CA GLN A 219 -28.19 15.64 26.45
C GLN A 219 -27.12 16.69 26.64
N LEU A 220 -27.44 17.91 26.24
CA LEU A 220 -26.59 19.09 26.37
C LEU A 220 -27.31 20.12 27.26
N THR A 221 -26.71 20.47 28.37
CA THR A 221 -27.21 21.52 29.25
C THR A 221 -26.24 22.71 29.27
N LEU A 222 -26.75 23.88 28.98
CA LEU A 222 -26.03 25.17 29.00
C LEU A 222 -26.95 26.25 29.54
N ASN A 223 -26.50 27.02 30.56
CA ASN A 223 -27.27 28.10 31.18
C ASN A 223 -28.68 27.65 31.64
N SER A 224 -28.76 26.47 32.27
CA SER A 224 -30.03 25.86 32.77
C SER A 224 -31.03 25.46 31.68
N GLN A 225 -30.67 25.52 30.41
CA GLN A 225 -31.47 25.00 29.30
C GLN A 225 -30.88 23.67 28.81
N THR A 226 -31.73 22.72 28.44
CA THR A 226 -31.31 21.39 27.99
C THR A 226 -31.92 21.09 26.63
N VAL A 227 -31.11 20.54 25.75
CA VAL A 227 -31.52 19.95 24.48
C VAL A 227 -31.11 18.48 24.42
N THR A 228 -31.98 17.65 23.83
CA THR A 228 -31.72 16.22 23.62
C THR A 228 -31.65 15.92 22.14
N GLN A 229 -30.66 15.13 21.74
CA GLN A 229 -30.47 14.70 20.34
C GLN A 229 -30.08 13.21 20.30
N PRO A 230 -30.77 12.37 19.48
CA PRO A 230 -30.39 10.99 19.31
C PRO A 230 -29.02 10.87 18.60
N SER A 231 -28.24 9.86 18.97
CA SER A 231 -27.07 9.42 18.21
C SER A 231 -27.50 8.97 16.80
N PRO A 232 -26.68 9.18 15.75
CA PRO A 232 -26.96 8.58 14.44
C PRO A 232 -26.98 7.06 14.46
N GLY A 233 -26.03 6.44 15.21
CA GLY A 233 -25.91 4.99 15.32
C GLY A 233 -26.56 4.44 16.60
N LYS A 234 -26.94 3.17 16.54
CA LYS A 234 -27.49 2.37 17.63
C LYS A 234 -26.39 1.51 18.26
N VAL A 235 -26.58 1.14 19.53
CA VAL A 235 -25.72 0.19 20.25
C VAL A 235 -26.53 -1.10 20.50
N THR A 236 -26.01 -2.22 20.00
CA THR A 236 -26.58 -3.56 20.17
C THR A 236 -25.65 -4.41 21.03
N ILE A 237 -26.21 -5.16 22.01
CA ILE A 237 -25.45 -6.17 22.75
C ILE A 237 -25.71 -7.52 22.09
N LEU A 238 -24.63 -8.18 21.67
CA LEU A 238 -24.71 -9.50 21.06
C LEU A 238 -24.93 -10.58 22.12
N SER A 239 -25.67 -11.61 21.75
CA SER A 239 -25.85 -12.80 22.61
C SER A 239 -24.74 -13.82 22.30
N PRO A 240 -23.87 -14.17 23.25
CA PRO A 240 -22.86 -15.20 23.07
C PRO A 240 -23.41 -16.57 22.64
N ALA A 241 -24.67 -16.86 22.99
CA ALA A 241 -25.35 -18.10 22.62
C ALA A 241 -25.86 -18.16 21.18
N ASN A 242 -25.98 -16.99 20.52
CA ASN A 242 -26.57 -16.86 19.17
C ASN A 242 -25.75 -15.91 18.28
N LEU A 243 -24.47 -16.20 18.13
CA LEU A 243 -23.61 -15.43 17.22
C LEU A 243 -23.89 -15.80 15.76
N GLU A 244 -23.98 -14.79 14.90
CA GLU A 244 -23.99 -15.02 13.47
C GLU A 244 -22.67 -15.61 13.02
N VAL A 245 -22.72 -16.56 12.08
CA VAL A 245 -21.53 -17.11 11.42
C VAL A 245 -21.49 -16.61 10.00
N VAL A 246 -20.32 -16.16 9.57
CA VAL A 246 -20.05 -15.71 8.23
C VAL A 246 -19.01 -16.58 7.53
N GLU A 247 -19.11 -16.65 6.21
CA GLU A 247 -18.13 -17.27 5.32
C GLU A 247 -17.51 -16.22 4.41
N VAL A 248 -16.20 -16.24 4.25
CA VAL A 248 -15.48 -15.38 3.31
C VAL A 248 -15.76 -15.80 1.88
N THR A 249 -16.28 -14.88 1.07
CA THR A 249 -16.63 -15.10 -0.36
C THR A 249 -15.58 -14.54 -1.32
N ALA A 250 -14.81 -13.54 -0.90
CA ALA A 250 -13.69 -13.03 -1.64
C ALA A 250 -12.58 -14.09 -1.77
N ASN A 251 -11.80 -14.07 -2.84
CA ASN A 251 -10.68 -15.01 -3.01
C ASN A 251 -9.66 -14.87 -1.87
N GLU A 252 -9.42 -13.63 -1.45
CA GLU A 252 -8.64 -13.24 -0.28
C GLU A 252 -9.41 -12.20 0.52
N GLY A 253 -10.02 -12.59 1.64
CA GLY A 253 -10.76 -11.70 2.50
C GLY A 253 -9.82 -10.75 3.26
N VAL A 254 -10.02 -9.45 3.12
CA VAL A 254 -9.14 -8.43 3.72
C VAL A 254 -9.48 -8.18 5.17
N ALA A 255 -8.89 -8.97 6.07
CA ALA A 255 -8.99 -8.75 7.50
C ALA A 255 -8.08 -7.59 7.97
N ARG A 256 -8.52 -6.85 9.01
CA ARG A 256 -7.83 -5.67 9.56
C ARG A 256 -7.85 -5.67 11.09
N THR A 257 -7.00 -4.82 11.68
CA THR A 257 -6.94 -4.65 13.15
C THR A 257 -8.08 -3.79 13.71
N GLY A 258 -8.93 -3.19 12.86
CA GLY A 258 -10.05 -2.35 13.26
C GLY A 258 -11.04 -2.10 12.13
N ALA A 259 -12.13 -1.42 12.43
CA ALA A 259 -13.32 -1.25 11.60
C ALA A 259 -13.21 -0.11 10.57
N SER A 260 -12.07 0.04 9.90
CA SER A 260 -11.93 0.96 8.76
C SER A 260 -10.76 0.58 7.87
N THR A 261 -10.67 1.23 6.70
CA THR A 261 -9.54 1.07 5.76
C THR A 261 -8.23 1.64 6.30
N ASP A 262 -8.26 2.47 7.33
CA ASP A 262 -7.08 3.10 7.93
C ASP A 262 -6.31 2.15 8.86
N TYR A 263 -7.00 1.10 9.35
CA TYR A 263 -6.37 0.08 10.17
C TYR A 263 -5.50 -0.88 9.36
N SER A 264 -4.43 -1.38 10.02
CA SER A 264 -3.48 -2.30 9.41
C SER A 264 -4.15 -3.59 8.96
N ARG A 265 -3.69 -4.12 7.82
CA ARG A 265 -4.14 -5.42 7.32
C ARG A 265 -3.51 -6.55 8.13
N LEU A 266 -4.27 -7.60 8.33
CA LEU A 266 -3.84 -8.90 8.83
C LEU A 266 -3.59 -9.84 7.64
N THR A 267 -3.17 -11.08 7.91
CA THR A 267 -3.11 -12.12 6.89
C THR A 267 -4.46 -12.24 6.19
N PRO A 268 -4.53 -12.21 4.85
CA PRO A 268 -5.77 -12.39 4.13
C PRO A 268 -6.40 -13.74 4.46
N LEU A 269 -7.72 -13.75 4.67
CA LEU A 269 -8.45 -14.98 4.92
C LEU A 269 -8.78 -15.69 3.60
N PRO A 270 -8.41 -16.96 3.43
CA PRO A 270 -8.75 -17.71 2.23
C PRO A 270 -10.27 -17.81 2.05
N LYS A 271 -10.72 -17.83 0.80
CA LYS A 271 -12.14 -18.08 0.46
C LYS A 271 -12.64 -19.35 1.13
N GLY A 272 -13.85 -19.29 1.67
CA GLY A 272 -14.48 -20.39 2.41
C GLY A 272 -14.19 -20.35 3.92
N THR A 273 -13.30 -19.50 4.41
CA THR A 273 -13.07 -19.32 5.86
C THR A 273 -14.38 -18.96 6.56
N GLN A 274 -14.71 -19.68 7.64
CA GLN A 274 -15.88 -19.44 8.46
C GLN A 274 -15.46 -18.89 9.83
N ALA A 275 -16.23 -17.92 10.36
CA ALA A 275 -15.96 -17.31 11.65
C ALA A 275 -17.27 -16.80 12.28
N ALA A 276 -17.34 -16.78 13.61
CA ALA A 276 -18.43 -16.14 14.32
C ALA A 276 -18.21 -14.62 14.39
N VAL A 277 -19.31 -13.86 14.34
CA VAL A 277 -19.29 -12.39 14.44
C VAL A 277 -19.44 -11.98 15.88
N THR A 278 -18.40 -11.41 16.47
CA THR A 278 -18.35 -10.94 17.86
C THR A 278 -18.51 -9.43 17.99
N GLY A 279 -18.61 -8.70 16.87
CA GLY A 279 -18.86 -7.26 16.88
C GLY A 279 -19.20 -6.73 15.49
N LYS A 280 -19.88 -5.57 15.44
CA LYS A 280 -20.18 -4.85 14.19
C LYS A 280 -19.90 -3.37 14.38
N GLU A 281 -19.51 -2.71 13.31
CA GLU A 281 -19.37 -1.26 13.24
C GLU A 281 -19.63 -0.80 11.80
N GLY A 282 -20.84 -0.28 11.54
CA GLY A 282 -21.32 -0.02 10.20
C GLY A 282 -21.27 -1.28 9.32
N GLU A 283 -20.51 -1.22 8.24
CA GLU A 283 -20.32 -2.36 7.32
C GLU A 283 -19.22 -3.35 7.77
N TRP A 284 -18.54 -3.10 8.88
CA TRP A 284 -17.45 -3.95 9.36
C TRP A 284 -17.92 -4.98 10.39
N LEU A 285 -17.46 -6.20 10.22
CA LEU A 285 -17.72 -7.33 11.09
C LEU A 285 -16.43 -7.72 11.82
N ARG A 286 -16.47 -7.78 13.15
CA ARG A 286 -15.38 -8.34 13.95
C ARG A 286 -15.58 -9.83 14.06
N LEU A 287 -14.61 -10.58 13.63
CA LEU A 287 -14.59 -12.03 13.71
C LEU A 287 -14.06 -12.50 15.06
N ASP A 288 -14.39 -13.72 15.44
CA ASP A 288 -14.09 -14.31 16.75
C ASP A 288 -12.60 -14.40 17.10
N TYR A 289 -11.70 -14.36 16.09
CA TYR A 289 -10.26 -14.29 16.32
C TYR A 289 -9.73 -12.84 16.47
N GLY A 290 -10.62 -11.83 16.43
CA GLY A 290 -10.30 -10.41 16.64
C GLY A 290 -10.11 -9.58 15.36
N GLY A 291 -10.00 -10.20 14.18
CA GLY A 291 -9.88 -9.48 12.90
C GLY A 291 -11.21 -8.86 12.47
N TRP A 292 -11.14 -7.70 11.79
CA TRP A 292 -12.28 -7.00 11.21
C TRP A 292 -12.30 -7.18 9.70
N ILE A 293 -13.46 -7.56 9.13
CA ILE A 293 -13.65 -7.73 7.68
C ILE A 293 -14.86 -6.92 7.21
N ASN A 294 -14.81 -6.42 5.97
CA ASN A 294 -15.97 -5.75 5.41
C ASN A 294 -17.06 -6.79 5.05
N SER A 295 -18.32 -6.51 5.41
CA SER A 295 -19.44 -7.41 5.19
C SER A 295 -19.65 -7.78 3.71
N LYS A 296 -19.23 -6.93 2.77
CA LYS A 296 -19.28 -7.17 1.32
C LYS A 296 -18.37 -8.33 0.86
N GLU A 297 -17.37 -8.67 1.67
CA GLU A 297 -16.44 -9.77 1.41
C GLU A 297 -16.91 -11.11 2.03
N THR A 298 -18.10 -11.11 2.67
CA THR A 298 -18.62 -12.25 3.40
C THR A 298 -20.06 -12.54 3.06
N ARG A 299 -20.55 -13.72 3.43
CA ARG A 299 -21.97 -14.07 3.48
C ARG A 299 -22.33 -14.69 4.83
N ILE A 300 -23.51 -14.39 5.35
CA ILE A 300 -24.05 -15.04 6.55
C ILE A 300 -24.45 -16.48 6.20
N ILE A 301 -24.15 -17.44 7.09
CA ILE A 301 -24.61 -18.82 7.00
C ILE A 301 -25.74 -19.00 8.04
N PRO A 302 -27.02 -19.00 7.62
CA PRO A 302 -28.14 -19.10 8.55
C PRO A 302 -28.10 -20.40 9.36
N GLY A 303 -28.27 -20.29 10.68
CA GLY A 303 -28.35 -21.44 11.59
C GLY A 303 -27.02 -22.18 11.82
N ALA A 304 -25.90 -21.66 11.29
CA ALA A 304 -24.59 -22.23 11.56
C ALA A 304 -24.18 -21.94 13.04
N ILE A 305 -23.46 -22.88 13.62
CA ILE A 305 -22.82 -22.71 14.93
C ILE A 305 -21.38 -22.18 14.75
N PRO A 306 -20.83 -21.46 15.73
CA PRO A 306 -19.45 -21.01 15.68
C PRO A 306 -18.48 -22.13 15.29
N PRO A 307 -17.61 -21.92 14.26
CA PRO A 307 -16.78 -22.98 13.73
C PRO A 307 -15.74 -23.45 14.75
N ARG A 308 -15.57 -24.75 14.86
CA ARG A 308 -14.50 -25.41 15.63
C ARG A 308 -13.94 -26.56 14.84
N SER A 309 -12.64 -26.73 14.85
CA SER A 309 -11.98 -27.79 14.11
C SER A 309 -10.96 -28.57 14.94
N LEU A 310 -10.72 -29.81 14.53
CA LEU A 310 -9.71 -30.69 15.10
C LEU A 310 -8.73 -31.10 14.00
N ILE A 311 -7.45 -31.14 14.32
CA ILE A 311 -6.42 -31.69 13.42
C ILE A 311 -5.86 -32.98 14.03
N ARG A 312 -5.87 -34.08 13.26
CA ARG A 312 -5.33 -35.37 13.66
C ARG A 312 -4.07 -35.75 12.95
N SER A 313 -3.84 -35.17 11.77
CA SER A 313 -2.64 -35.46 10.97
C SER A 313 -2.28 -34.26 10.11
N VAL A 314 -1.02 -34.15 9.76
CA VAL A 314 -0.49 -33.19 8.80
C VAL A 314 0.32 -33.97 7.77
N SER A 315 0.14 -33.67 6.51
CA SER A 315 0.87 -34.32 5.43
C SER A 315 1.47 -33.29 4.47
N ALA A 316 2.53 -33.67 3.78
CA ALA A 316 3.13 -32.84 2.74
C ALA A 316 3.11 -33.59 1.41
N ARG A 317 2.95 -32.84 0.31
CA ARG A 317 3.08 -33.33 -1.07
C ARG A 317 3.94 -32.37 -1.87
N ARG A 318 4.87 -32.91 -2.66
CA ARG A 318 5.67 -32.11 -3.57
C ARG A 318 4.90 -31.82 -4.84
N VAL A 319 4.91 -30.57 -5.25
CA VAL A 319 4.40 -30.09 -6.53
C VAL A 319 5.51 -29.39 -7.31
N SER A 320 5.27 -29.03 -8.56
CA SER A 320 6.27 -28.34 -9.37
C SER A 320 6.64 -26.98 -8.73
N GLY A 321 7.91 -26.84 -8.29
CA GLY A 321 8.44 -25.60 -7.71
C GLY A 321 7.95 -25.27 -6.30
N ALA A 322 7.24 -26.18 -5.61
CA ALA A 322 6.74 -25.93 -4.25
C ALA A 322 6.48 -27.22 -3.46
N THR A 323 6.32 -27.06 -2.15
CA THR A 323 5.78 -28.08 -1.25
C THR A 323 4.43 -27.60 -0.73
N GLU A 324 3.41 -28.42 -0.83
CA GLU A 324 2.10 -28.19 -0.25
C GLU A 324 1.95 -28.99 1.05
N ILE A 325 1.59 -28.28 2.11
CA ILE A 325 1.30 -28.85 3.41
C ILE A 325 -0.22 -28.85 3.58
N VAL A 326 -0.79 -30.02 3.84
CA VAL A 326 -2.23 -30.23 3.92
C VAL A 326 -2.65 -30.47 5.37
N PHE A 327 -3.58 -29.65 5.83
CA PHE A 327 -4.20 -29.71 7.16
C PHE A 327 -5.68 -30.09 7.00
N PRO A 328 -6.04 -31.35 7.16
CA PRO A 328 -7.44 -31.78 7.13
C PRO A 328 -8.19 -31.20 8.33
N LEU A 329 -9.23 -30.40 8.08
CA LEU A 329 -10.06 -29.77 9.09
C LEU A 329 -11.50 -30.28 8.98
N GLN A 330 -12.30 -30.11 10.03
CA GLN A 330 -13.73 -30.39 9.99
C GLN A 330 -14.50 -29.24 9.34
N VAL A 331 -14.04 -27.99 9.53
CA VAL A 331 -14.60 -26.77 8.97
C VAL A 331 -13.46 -25.78 8.70
N PRO A 332 -13.52 -25.00 7.62
CA PRO A 332 -12.56 -23.93 7.38
C PRO A 332 -12.60 -22.87 8.49
N VAL A 333 -11.46 -22.57 9.10
CA VAL A 333 -11.33 -21.64 10.24
C VAL A 333 -10.45 -20.46 9.87
N PRO A 334 -10.46 -19.35 10.64
CA PRO A 334 -9.53 -18.25 10.43
C PRO A 334 -8.08 -18.69 10.65
N VAL A 335 -7.18 -18.13 9.85
CA VAL A 335 -5.75 -18.42 9.88
C VAL A 335 -4.90 -17.17 9.80
N SER A 336 -3.66 -17.25 10.30
CA SER A 336 -2.65 -16.21 10.06
C SER A 336 -1.27 -16.81 9.81
N ILE A 337 -0.44 -16.07 9.08
CA ILE A 337 0.96 -16.40 8.82
C ILE A 337 1.86 -15.32 9.42
N GLN A 338 2.91 -15.78 10.08
CA GLN A 338 4.00 -14.93 10.51
C GLN A 338 5.32 -15.50 9.95
N GLN A 339 6.07 -14.67 9.23
CA GLN A 339 7.39 -15.03 8.72
C GLN A 339 8.46 -14.47 9.66
N GLY A 340 9.41 -15.35 10.02
CA GLY A 340 10.68 -14.98 10.66
C GLY A 340 11.85 -15.24 9.71
N ASP A 341 13.09 -15.10 10.18
CA ASP A 341 14.30 -15.24 9.36
C ASP A 341 14.42 -16.63 8.72
N ARG A 342 14.26 -17.67 9.53
CA ARG A 342 14.29 -19.09 9.09
C ARG A 342 13.06 -19.84 9.55
N THR A 343 11.97 -19.14 9.81
CA THR A 343 10.74 -19.74 10.28
C THR A 343 9.54 -19.18 9.54
N LEU A 344 8.51 -20.00 9.42
CA LEU A 344 7.18 -19.57 9.03
C LEU A 344 6.21 -20.21 10.03
N THR A 345 5.42 -19.38 10.72
CA THR A 345 4.43 -19.85 11.68
C THR A 345 3.03 -19.69 11.07
N LEU A 346 2.32 -20.80 10.98
CA LEU A 346 0.90 -20.85 10.63
C LEU A 346 0.10 -20.96 11.93
N THR A 347 -0.75 -19.99 12.22
CA THR A 347 -1.72 -20.04 13.30
C THR A 347 -3.10 -20.41 12.76
N LEU A 348 -3.73 -21.43 13.37
CA LEU A 348 -5.12 -21.78 13.12
C LEU A 348 -5.93 -21.38 14.36
N TYR A 349 -6.94 -20.57 14.16
CA TYR A 349 -7.88 -20.18 15.22
C TYR A 349 -9.05 -21.18 15.28
N ASN A 350 -9.78 -21.21 16.39
CA ASN A 350 -10.88 -22.15 16.61
C ASN A 350 -10.49 -23.62 16.39
N THR A 351 -9.22 -23.95 16.67
CA THR A 351 -8.66 -25.26 16.33
C THR A 351 -7.95 -25.90 17.52
N THR A 352 -8.20 -27.19 17.71
CA THR A 352 -7.51 -28.03 18.71
C THR A 352 -6.73 -29.12 18.01
N ALA A 353 -5.48 -29.35 18.46
CA ALA A 353 -4.67 -30.46 17.97
C ALA A 353 -5.05 -31.77 18.66
N GLN A 354 -5.23 -32.81 17.83
CA GLN A 354 -5.21 -34.23 18.20
C GLN A 354 -4.19 -34.94 17.33
N THR A 355 -3.05 -34.28 17.10
CA THR A 355 -2.04 -34.70 16.14
C THR A 355 -1.05 -35.66 16.80
N ASP A 356 -1.16 -36.94 16.48
CA ASP A 356 -0.21 -37.95 16.92
C ASP A 356 0.81 -38.30 15.81
N THR A 357 0.50 -37.94 14.57
CA THR A 357 1.32 -38.32 13.42
C THR A 357 1.50 -37.17 12.46
N ILE A 358 2.74 -36.79 12.21
CA ILE A 358 3.15 -35.86 11.16
C ILE A 358 4.07 -36.62 10.22
N ARG A 359 3.70 -36.74 8.95
CA ARG A 359 4.55 -37.32 7.94
C ARG A 359 5.19 -36.22 7.10
N PHE A 360 6.51 -36.12 7.21
CA PHE A 360 7.35 -35.32 6.36
C PHE A 360 8.43 -36.20 5.75
N ASP A 361 8.50 -36.27 4.44
CA ASP A 361 9.65 -36.81 3.72
C ASP A 361 10.74 -35.73 3.66
N ASP A 362 11.98 -36.09 3.23
CA ASP A 362 13.04 -35.09 3.06
C ASP A 362 12.56 -33.96 2.09
N ASP A 363 12.34 -32.77 2.62
CA ASP A 363 11.80 -31.64 1.89
C ASP A 363 12.90 -30.64 1.53
N PRO A 364 12.91 -30.05 0.32
CA PRO A 364 13.95 -29.10 -0.08
C PRO A 364 13.93 -27.79 0.71
N THR A 365 12.78 -27.40 1.27
CA THR A 365 12.57 -26.10 1.94
C THR A 365 12.47 -26.24 3.46
N ILE A 366 11.79 -27.28 3.96
CA ILE A 366 11.47 -27.46 5.37
C ILE A 366 12.50 -28.41 6.00
N SER A 367 13.13 -28.00 7.10
CA SER A 367 14.04 -28.84 7.89
C SER A 367 13.31 -29.57 9.01
N ARG A 368 12.32 -28.91 9.65
CA ARG A 368 11.54 -29.45 10.77
C ARG A 368 10.19 -28.77 10.88
N LEU A 369 9.18 -29.49 11.33
CA LEU A 369 7.87 -28.96 11.71
C LEU A 369 7.66 -29.21 13.20
N ASP A 370 7.40 -28.14 13.94
CA ASP A 370 6.95 -28.17 15.32
C ASP A 370 5.50 -27.69 15.40
N TRP A 371 4.79 -28.03 16.49
CA TRP A 371 3.48 -27.47 16.76
C TRP A 371 3.27 -27.19 18.25
N GLN A 372 2.35 -26.24 18.55
CA GLN A 372 2.04 -25.83 19.90
C GLN A 372 0.57 -25.44 20.00
N GLN A 373 -0.17 -26.02 20.99
CA GLN A 373 -1.48 -25.52 21.39
C GLN A 373 -1.27 -24.34 22.34
N VAL A 374 -1.48 -23.11 21.83
CA VAL A 374 -1.22 -21.87 22.59
C VAL A 374 -2.37 -21.56 23.56
N THR A 375 -3.61 -21.73 23.10
CA THR A 375 -4.83 -21.68 23.88
C THR A 375 -5.73 -22.86 23.45
N PRO A 376 -6.81 -23.21 24.18
CA PRO A 376 -7.68 -24.32 23.76
C PRO A 376 -8.25 -24.21 22.34
N ASP A 377 -8.25 -23.01 21.77
CA ASP A 377 -8.80 -22.67 20.46
C ASP A 377 -7.78 -22.06 19.49
N ARG A 378 -6.47 -21.99 19.86
CA ARG A 378 -5.41 -21.46 19.01
C ARG A 378 -4.24 -22.43 18.91
N LEU A 379 -4.00 -22.92 17.72
CA LEU A 379 -2.96 -23.88 17.37
C LEU A 379 -1.94 -23.25 16.43
N GLU A 380 -0.66 -23.40 16.73
CA GLU A 380 0.45 -22.92 15.89
C GLU A 380 1.27 -24.08 15.34
N TYR A 381 1.59 -24.02 14.04
CA TYR A 381 2.55 -24.87 13.36
C TYR A 381 3.75 -24.03 12.96
N ILE A 382 4.95 -24.43 13.40
CA ILE A 382 6.20 -23.70 13.21
C ILE A 382 7.07 -24.49 12.23
N PHE A 383 7.17 -23.98 11.00
CA PHE A 383 8.05 -24.53 9.97
C PHE A 383 9.44 -23.94 10.14
N ASN A 384 10.41 -24.78 10.47
CA ASN A 384 11.82 -24.41 10.45
C ASN A 384 12.34 -24.63 9.03
N LEU A 385 12.91 -23.60 8.42
CA LEU A 385 13.30 -23.58 7.02
C LEU A 385 14.81 -23.85 6.86
N LYS A 386 15.18 -24.51 5.77
CA LYS A 386 16.59 -24.81 5.42
C LYS A 386 17.34 -23.55 4.98
N SER A 387 16.66 -22.58 4.34
CA SER A 387 17.22 -21.31 3.85
C SER A 387 16.62 -20.12 4.59
N GLN A 388 17.41 -19.05 4.74
CA GLN A 388 16.93 -17.76 5.22
C GLN A 388 16.06 -17.08 4.17
N GLN A 389 16.45 -17.13 2.88
CA GLN A 389 15.65 -16.59 1.80
C GLN A 389 14.40 -17.44 1.57
N GLN A 390 13.24 -16.84 1.77
CA GLN A 390 11.95 -17.43 1.48
C GLN A 390 11.45 -16.91 0.12
N TRP A 391 10.75 -17.77 -0.64
CA TRP A 391 10.37 -17.48 -2.03
C TRP A 391 8.89 -17.26 -2.23
N GLY A 392 8.13 -17.26 -1.16
CA GLY A 392 6.69 -17.00 -1.13
C GLY A 392 5.88 -18.19 -0.65
N TYR A 393 4.64 -17.85 -0.27
CA TYR A 393 3.64 -18.82 0.15
C TYR A 393 2.26 -18.48 -0.39
N LYS A 394 1.36 -19.47 -0.40
CA LYS A 394 -0.07 -19.29 -0.64
C LYS A 394 -0.89 -20.10 0.35
N LEU A 395 -2.06 -19.58 0.68
CA LEU A 395 -3.08 -20.25 1.50
C LEU A 395 -4.35 -20.43 0.70
N ARG A 396 -4.92 -21.64 0.72
CA ARG A 396 -6.22 -21.89 0.13
C ARG A 396 -6.94 -23.04 0.84
N TYR A 397 -8.26 -23.08 0.71
CA TYR A 397 -9.05 -24.22 1.12
C TYR A 397 -9.35 -25.12 -0.10
N GLU A 398 -9.14 -26.43 0.07
CA GLU A 398 -9.63 -27.49 -0.80
C GLU A 398 -10.71 -28.26 -0.02
N GLY A 399 -11.99 -27.91 -0.26
CA GLY A 399 -13.07 -28.36 0.63
C GLY A 399 -12.87 -27.82 2.05
N THR A 400 -12.73 -28.69 3.02
CA THR A 400 -12.41 -28.31 4.42
C THR A 400 -10.93 -28.37 4.74
N SER A 401 -10.08 -28.87 3.83
CA SER A 401 -8.63 -28.95 4.07
C SER A 401 -7.95 -27.62 3.76
N LEU A 402 -7.21 -27.09 4.73
CA LEU A 402 -6.29 -25.98 4.47
C LEU A 402 -5.04 -26.48 3.78
N VAL A 403 -4.64 -25.82 2.71
CA VAL A 403 -3.41 -26.08 1.98
C VAL A 403 -2.50 -24.87 2.07
N LEU A 404 -1.35 -25.04 2.71
CA LEU A 404 -0.26 -24.07 2.70
C LEU A 404 0.76 -24.51 1.64
N THR A 405 0.96 -23.69 0.63
CA THR A 405 1.96 -23.87 -0.42
C THR A 405 3.20 -23.05 -0.07
N LEU A 406 4.37 -23.70 0.07
CA LEU A 406 5.67 -23.02 0.26
C LEU A 406 6.49 -23.18 -1.02
N ARG A 407 6.91 -22.06 -1.61
CA ARG A 407 7.68 -22.07 -2.86
C ARG A 407 9.13 -22.44 -2.60
N HIS A 408 9.69 -23.24 -3.50
CA HIS A 408 11.10 -23.59 -3.50
C HIS A 408 11.95 -22.46 -4.08
N SER A 409 13.26 -22.49 -3.78
CA SER A 409 14.24 -21.63 -4.47
C SER A 409 14.15 -21.82 -5.99
N PRO A 410 14.14 -20.76 -6.78
CA PRO A 410 14.18 -20.87 -8.23
C PRO A 410 15.51 -21.51 -8.67
N LYS A 411 15.46 -22.42 -9.65
CA LYS A 411 16.65 -23.08 -10.18
C LYS A 411 17.23 -22.27 -11.34
N ILE A 412 18.43 -21.78 -11.18
CA ILE A 412 19.20 -21.22 -12.31
C ILE A 412 19.76 -22.38 -13.14
N GLN A 413 19.45 -22.39 -14.45
CA GLN A 413 19.77 -23.55 -15.31
C GLN A 413 21.25 -23.70 -15.64
N ASN A 414 22.14 -22.75 -15.32
CA ASN A 414 23.55 -22.76 -15.60
C ASN A 414 24.40 -22.23 -14.42
N SER A 415 24.60 -23.06 -13.40
CA SER A 415 25.37 -22.68 -12.20
C SER A 415 26.91 -22.88 -12.35
N LYS A 416 27.52 -22.47 -13.46
CA LYS A 416 28.98 -22.50 -13.59
C LYS A 416 29.68 -21.15 -13.38
N PHE A 417 28.96 -20.15 -12.88
CA PHE A 417 29.56 -18.84 -12.59
C PHE A 417 30.21 -18.84 -11.20
N LYS A 418 31.47 -19.24 -11.09
CA LYS A 418 32.32 -18.85 -9.95
C LYS A 418 32.83 -17.43 -10.26
N ILE A 419 32.22 -16.43 -9.65
CA ILE A 419 32.77 -15.07 -9.64
C ILE A 419 34.03 -15.13 -8.75
N GLN A 420 35.20 -15.23 -9.35
CA GLN A 420 36.43 -14.90 -8.65
C GLN A 420 36.43 -13.39 -8.40
N ASN A 421 36.67 -13.01 -7.15
CA ASN A 421 36.84 -11.60 -6.71
C ASN A 421 37.87 -10.90 -7.60
N SER A 422 37.45 -10.19 -8.62
CA SER A 422 38.30 -9.30 -9.40
C SER A 422 37.52 -8.09 -9.88
N LYS A 423 38.13 -6.94 -9.66
CA LYS A 423 37.72 -5.60 -10.07
C LYS A 423 37.20 -5.62 -11.51
N PHE A 424 35.87 -5.55 -11.69
CA PHE A 424 35.26 -5.43 -13.01
C PHE A 424 35.46 -4.01 -13.53
N GLN A 425 36.23 -3.86 -14.64
CA GLN A 425 36.25 -2.62 -15.45
C GLN A 425 35.22 -2.75 -16.58
N VAL A 426 34.56 -1.65 -16.91
CA VAL A 426 33.48 -1.55 -17.91
C VAL A 426 33.96 -1.85 -19.36
N SER A 427 35.26 -2.06 -19.56
CA SER A 427 35.88 -2.32 -20.88
C SER A 427 35.78 -3.76 -21.38
N ASP A 428 35.32 -4.73 -20.56
CA ASP A 428 35.46 -6.16 -20.90
C ASP A 428 34.26 -6.79 -21.62
N PHE A 429 33.28 -5.98 -22.05
CA PHE A 429 32.17 -6.46 -22.88
C PHE A 429 32.25 -5.96 -24.31
N GLN A 430 33.28 -6.36 -25.04
CA GLN A 430 33.27 -6.34 -26.51
C GLN A 430 32.70 -7.67 -27.01
N LEU A 431 31.55 -7.60 -27.68
CA LEU A 431 30.94 -8.73 -28.40
C LEU A 431 31.70 -8.94 -29.75
N PRO A 432 32.26 -10.14 -29.98
CA PRO A 432 32.67 -10.54 -31.31
C PRO A 432 31.50 -11.27 -31.99
N CYS A 433 30.56 -10.58 -32.61
CA CYS A 433 29.61 -11.18 -33.54
C CYS A 433 29.36 -10.28 -34.71
N THR A 434 30.01 -10.58 -35.82
CA THR A 434 29.65 -10.09 -37.17
C THR A 434 28.93 -11.24 -37.89
N GLY A 435 27.58 -11.11 -38.07
CA GLY A 435 26.78 -12.06 -38.83
C GLY A 435 25.41 -12.33 -38.21
N ALA A 436 24.38 -12.42 -39.06
CA ALA A 436 22.97 -12.59 -38.70
C ALA A 436 22.65 -14.00 -38.15
N GLN A 437 23.34 -14.45 -37.12
CA GLN A 437 22.92 -15.60 -36.30
C GLN A 437 22.78 -15.15 -34.86
N GLN A 438 21.64 -15.48 -34.24
CA GLN A 438 21.40 -15.27 -32.83
C GLN A 438 22.45 -16.00 -32.01
N CYS A 439 23.48 -15.25 -31.55
CA CYS A 439 24.40 -15.75 -30.54
C CYS A 439 23.66 -15.73 -29.20
N ALA A 440 23.09 -16.86 -28.77
CA ALA A 440 22.74 -17.06 -27.38
C ALA A 440 24.04 -17.02 -26.57
N PRO A 441 24.18 -16.14 -25.55
CA PRO A 441 25.36 -16.17 -24.69
C PRO A 441 25.46 -17.55 -24.04
N THR A 442 26.61 -18.17 -24.09
CA THR A 442 26.87 -19.49 -23.49
C THR A 442 26.77 -19.47 -21.96
N ASP A 443 26.68 -18.29 -21.33
CA ASP A 443 26.52 -18.10 -19.87
C ASP A 443 25.44 -17.04 -19.61
N SER A 444 24.20 -17.50 -19.40
CA SER A 444 23.05 -16.64 -19.06
C SER A 444 22.80 -16.71 -17.53
N PRO A 445 23.26 -15.71 -16.75
CA PRO A 445 23.23 -15.79 -15.27
C PRO A 445 21.82 -15.83 -14.66
N LEU A 446 20.79 -15.51 -15.45
CA LEU A 446 19.40 -15.53 -15.03
C LEU A 446 18.56 -16.54 -15.83
N ALA A 447 19.18 -17.53 -16.46
CA ALA A 447 18.47 -18.53 -17.27
C ALA A 447 17.46 -19.32 -16.40
N GLY A 448 16.21 -19.34 -16.82
CA GLY A 448 15.10 -19.99 -16.12
C GLY A 448 14.48 -19.17 -14.99
N ILE A 449 14.96 -17.94 -14.74
CA ILE A 449 14.40 -17.05 -13.72
C ILE A 449 13.28 -16.21 -14.31
N LYS A 450 12.08 -16.34 -13.74
CA LYS A 450 10.94 -15.47 -14.04
C LYS A 450 11.00 -14.21 -13.19
N ILE A 451 10.98 -13.05 -13.83
CA ILE A 451 10.98 -11.73 -13.16
C ILE A 451 9.76 -10.96 -13.64
N LEU A 452 9.00 -10.38 -12.73
CA LEU A 452 7.91 -9.49 -13.07
C LEU A 452 8.29 -8.05 -12.74
N LEU A 453 8.11 -7.17 -13.72
CA LEU A 453 8.21 -5.71 -13.54
C LEU A 453 6.81 -5.11 -13.63
N ASP A 454 6.47 -4.24 -12.68
CA ASP A 454 5.23 -3.50 -12.67
C ASP A 454 5.50 -2.02 -12.99
N PRO A 455 5.24 -1.55 -14.21
CA PRO A 455 5.28 -0.12 -14.50
C PRO A 455 4.13 0.59 -13.77
N GLY A 456 4.44 1.36 -12.72
CA GLY A 456 3.44 2.06 -11.92
C GLY A 456 2.51 2.95 -12.73
N HIS A 457 1.27 3.17 -12.26
CA HIS A 457 0.24 3.99 -12.91
C HIS A 457 -0.16 3.50 -14.31
N GLY A 458 -0.85 4.33 -15.10
CA GLY A 458 -1.30 4.01 -16.46
C GLY A 458 -2.70 4.54 -16.74
N GLY A 459 -3.01 4.74 -18.01
CA GLY A 459 -4.31 5.23 -18.44
C GLY A 459 -4.65 6.58 -17.83
N LYS A 460 -5.73 6.65 -17.04
CA LYS A 460 -6.18 7.89 -16.36
C LYS A 460 -5.31 8.27 -15.17
N GLU A 461 -4.65 7.32 -14.54
CA GLU A 461 -3.73 7.58 -13.44
C GLU A 461 -2.37 8.01 -13.96
N THR A 462 -2.11 9.31 -13.95
CA THR A 462 -0.84 9.88 -14.45
C THR A 462 0.34 9.62 -13.55
N GLY A 463 0.10 9.36 -12.25
CA GLY A 463 1.11 9.47 -11.20
C GLY A 463 1.53 10.93 -11.00
N ALA A 464 2.71 11.15 -10.46
CA ALA A 464 3.30 12.47 -10.30
C ALA A 464 3.52 13.16 -11.66
N LEU A 465 3.43 14.50 -11.67
CA LEU A 465 3.75 15.31 -12.85
C LEU A 465 5.06 16.04 -12.65
N GLY A 466 5.96 15.87 -13.62
CA GLY A 466 7.18 16.66 -13.69
C GLY A 466 6.90 18.14 -14.04
N PRO A 467 7.90 19.04 -13.90
CA PRO A 467 7.72 20.47 -14.12
C PRO A 467 7.21 20.88 -15.51
N THR A 468 7.36 20.01 -16.51
CA THR A 468 6.85 20.23 -17.88
C THR A 468 5.47 19.64 -18.10
N GLY A 469 4.85 19.00 -17.10
CA GLY A 469 3.63 18.21 -17.23
C GLY A 469 3.86 16.77 -17.69
N TYR A 470 5.13 16.33 -17.81
CA TYR A 470 5.45 14.94 -18.17
C TYR A 470 4.98 13.98 -17.07
N PRO A 471 4.13 12.99 -17.39
CA PRO A 471 3.54 12.12 -16.36
C PRO A 471 4.47 10.96 -15.97
N GLU A 472 4.39 10.57 -14.71
CA GLU A 472 5.14 9.45 -14.14
C GLU A 472 4.85 8.13 -14.84
N LYS A 473 3.60 7.88 -15.23
CA LYS A 473 3.21 6.65 -15.93
C LYS A 473 4.03 6.35 -17.18
N ASP A 474 4.43 7.38 -17.92
CA ASP A 474 5.17 7.23 -19.18
C ASP A 474 6.63 6.85 -18.92
N ILE A 475 7.26 7.50 -17.95
CA ILE A 475 8.64 7.17 -17.57
C ILE A 475 8.72 5.80 -16.90
N ASN A 476 7.74 5.41 -16.08
CA ASN A 476 7.68 4.08 -15.48
C ASN A 476 7.63 2.99 -16.55
N LEU A 477 6.79 3.16 -17.56
CA LEU A 477 6.71 2.21 -18.68
C LEU A 477 8.00 2.15 -19.48
N LEU A 478 8.61 3.31 -19.78
CA LEU A 478 9.87 3.40 -20.50
C LEU A 478 10.99 2.67 -19.75
N ILE A 479 11.19 2.98 -18.48
CA ILE A 479 12.24 2.34 -17.66
C ILE A 479 12.00 0.85 -17.53
N SER A 480 10.75 0.42 -17.30
CA SER A 480 10.42 -1.02 -17.22
C SER A 480 10.77 -1.77 -18.49
N LYS A 481 10.52 -1.19 -19.67
CA LYS A 481 10.90 -1.78 -20.94
C LYS A 481 12.41 -1.87 -21.12
N LEU A 482 13.15 -0.82 -20.74
CA LEU A 482 14.61 -0.82 -20.78
C LEU A 482 15.21 -1.85 -19.81
N VAL A 483 14.67 -1.97 -18.59
CA VAL A 483 15.10 -2.99 -17.61
C VAL A 483 14.80 -4.40 -18.13
N ARG A 484 13.61 -4.61 -18.72
CA ARG A 484 13.27 -5.90 -19.37
C ARG A 484 14.29 -6.31 -20.41
N GLU A 485 14.67 -5.42 -21.30
CA GLU A 485 15.68 -5.71 -22.32
C GLU A 485 17.03 -6.12 -21.71
N GLN A 486 17.46 -5.40 -20.66
CA GLN A 486 18.70 -5.69 -19.97
C GLN A 486 18.67 -7.04 -19.23
N LEU A 487 17.55 -7.42 -18.63
CA LEU A 487 17.36 -8.70 -17.93
C LEU A 487 17.21 -9.86 -18.93
N ALA A 488 16.48 -9.66 -20.03
CA ALA A 488 16.33 -10.68 -21.07
C ALA A 488 17.68 -11.02 -21.73
N ARG A 489 18.56 -10.05 -21.95
CA ARG A 489 19.94 -10.30 -22.42
C ARG A 489 20.77 -11.14 -21.44
N ARG A 490 20.37 -11.22 -20.16
CA ARG A 490 20.97 -12.06 -19.11
C ARG A 490 20.26 -13.40 -18.92
N GLY A 491 19.30 -13.71 -19.81
CA GLY A 491 18.58 -14.98 -19.84
C GLY A 491 17.31 -15.04 -19.00
N ALA A 492 16.89 -13.96 -18.35
CA ALA A 492 15.66 -13.94 -17.58
C ALA A 492 14.41 -13.96 -18.47
N GLU A 493 13.36 -14.64 -18.00
CA GLU A 493 12.02 -14.57 -18.54
C GLU A 493 11.28 -13.41 -17.86
N VAL A 494 11.07 -12.29 -18.58
CA VAL A 494 10.59 -11.04 -17.98
C VAL A 494 9.16 -10.72 -18.42
N TYR A 495 8.29 -10.54 -17.45
CA TYR A 495 6.90 -10.15 -17.62
C TYR A 495 6.69 -8.70 -17.19
N LEU A 496 5.76 -8.00 -17.83
CA LEU A 496 5.28 -6.69 -17.43
C LEU A 496 3.80 -6.77 -17.07
N THR A 497 3.36 -6.04 -16.03
CA THR A 497 1.93 -5.93 -15.72
C THR A 497 1.16 -5.19 -16.79
N ARG A 498 1.80 -4.22 -17.48
CA ARG A 498 1.28 -3.52 -18.66
C ARG A 498 2.37 -3.26 -19.69
N GLU A 499 2.00 -3.37 -20.96
CA GLU A 499 2.88 -3.15 -22.14
C GLU A 499 2.64 -1.79 -22.80
N ASP A 500 1.53 -1.14 -22.47
CA ASP A 500 1.04 0.10 -23.05
C ASP A 500 0.46 1.03 -21.96
N ASP A 501 -0.11 2.17 -22.39
CA ASP A 501 -0.77 3.12 -21.51
C ASP A 501 -2.24 2.74 -21.28
N ARG A 502 -2.48 1.64 -20.55
CA ARG A 502 -3.80 1.20 -20.13
C ARG A 502 -4.07 1.46 -18.66
N ASP A 503 -5.35 1.64 -18.32
CA ASP A 503 -5.79 1.59 -16.92
C ASP A 503 -5.61 0.15 -16.41
N LEU A 504 -4.96 0.01 -15.26
CA LEU A 504 -4.80 -1.27 -14.57
C LEU A 504 -4.92 -1.05 -13.07
N SER A 505 -5.96 -1.63 -12.47
CA SER A 505 -6.21 -1.46 -11.04
C SER A 505 -5.14 -2.12 -10.18
N LEU A 506 -5.00 -1.68 -8.93
CA LEU A 506 -4.07 -2.32 -7.99
C LEU A 506 -4.38 -3.80 -7.74
N PRO A 507 -5.66 -4.23 -7.58
CA PRO A 507 -5.99 -5.66 -7.51
C PRO A 507 -5.56 -6.44 -8.75
N ASP A 508 -5.81 -5.93 -9.96
CA ASP A 508 -5.40 -6.63 -11.19
C ASP A 508 -3.89 -6.83 -11.27
N ARG A 509 -3.09 -5.87 -10.78
CA ARG A 509 -1.62 -6.00 -10.72
C ARG A 509 -1.19 -7.11 -9.76
N VAL A 510 -1.83 -7.19 -8.60
CA VAL A 510 -1.61 -8.26 -7.62
C VAL A 510 -1.99 -9.63 -8.22
N ASP A 511 -3.15 -9.74 -8.86
CA ASP A 511 -3.62 -10.95 -9.53
C ASP A 511 -2.65 -11.44 -10.63
N ILE A 512 -2.01 -10.51 -11.35
CA ILE A 512 -0.98 -10.85 -12.34
C ILE A 512 0.26 -11.45 -11.66
N ILE A 513 0.71 -10.87 -10.54
CA ILE A 513 1.84 -11.40 -9.77
C ILE A 513 1.52 -12.82 -9.28
N ASP A 514 0.34 -13.00 -8.68
CA ASP A 514 -0.09 -14.28 -8.12
C ASP A 514 -0.31 -15.37 -9.19
N LYS A 515 -0.68 -14.97 -10.42
CA LYS A 515 -0.85 -15.88 -11.56
C LYS A 515 0.46 -16.28 -12.21
N ILE A 516 1.41 -15.34 -12.36
CA ILE A 516 2.71 -15.59 -13.01
C ILE A 516 3.64 -16.33 -12.06
N GLU A 517 3.51 -16.12 -10.76
CA GLU A 517 4.40 -16.67 -9.72
C GLU A 517 5.88 -16.42 -10.04
N PRO A 518 6.31 -15.16 -10.21
CA PRO A 518 7.69 -14.86 -10.55
C PRO A 518 8.64 -15.22 -9.40
N ALA A 519 9.94 -15.35 -9.68
CA ALA A 519 10.94 -15.48 -8.64
C ALA A 519 11.02 -14.19 -7.79
N ILE A 520 10.90 -13.04 -8.44
CA ILE A 520 10.77 -11.73 -7.79
C ILE A 520 9.80 -10.84 -8.60
N ALA A 521 9.13 -9.91 -7.90
CA ALA A 521 8.35 -8.86 -8.54
C ALA A 521 8.85 -7.47 -8.08
N ILE A 522 8.96 -6.52 -9.01
CA ILE A 522 9.46 -5.17 -8.75
C ILE A 522 8.52 -4.15 -9.39
N SER A 523 7.87 -3.33 -8.56
CA SER A 523 7.10 -2.17 -9.01
C SER A 523 8.03 -0.96 -9.15
N LEU A 524 7.96 -0.26 -10.28
CA LEU A 524 8.82 0.87 -10.61
C LEU A 524 8.01 2.16 -10.63
N HIS A 525 8.43 3.12 -9.81
CA HIS A 525 7.78 4.39 -9.57
C HIS A 525 8.77 5.56 -9.48
N TYR A 526 8.23 6.78 -9.51
CA TYR A 526 8.92 8.01 -9.15
C TYR A 526 8.07 8.79 -8.15
N ASN A 527 8.67 9.11 -7.03
CA ASN A 527 8.01 9.64 -5.85
C ASN A 527 7.41 11.04 -6.04
N ALA A 528 6.40 11.33 -5.23
CA ALA A 528 5.82 12.64 -5.05
C ALA A 528 5.80 13.02 -3.55
N LEU A 529 5.40 14.25 -3.24
CA LEU A 529 5.25 14.74 -1.89
C LEU A 529 3.82 15.24 -1.63
N PRO A 530 3.31 15.14 -0.40
CA PRO A 530 2.12 15.86 -0.01
C PRO A 530 2.38 17.36 -0.02
N ASP A 531 1.30 18.17 -0.09
CA ASP A 531 1.33 19.65 -0.21
C ASP A 531 2.34 20.34 0.70
N ALA A 532 2.46 19.89 1.95
CA ALA A 532 3.37 20.44 2.94
C ALA A 532 4.85 20.09 2.70
N GLY A 533 5.17 19.29 1.68
CA GLY A 533 6.52 18.86 1.34
C GLY A 533 7.42 20.01 0.85
N ASN A 534 8.71 19.74 0.79
CA ASN A 534 9.70 20.66 0.22
C ASN A 534 10.28 20.05 -1.06
N ALA A 535 9.62 20.27 -2.18
CA ALA A 535 9.97 19.66 -3.46
C ALA A 535 11.38 20.06 -3.98
N MET A 536 11.89 21.23 -3.62
CA MET A 536 13.27 21.64 -3.99
C MET A 536 14.35 20.86 -3.24
N LYS A 537 14.08 20.43 -2.00
CA LYS A 537 15.08 19.78 -1.12
C LYS A 537 14.96 18.26 -1.11
N THR A 538 13.75 17.73 -1.30
CA THR A 538 13.50 16.29 -1.23
C THR A 538 13.90 15.62 -2.54
N LYS A 539 14.76 14.62 -2.45
CA LYS A 539 15.35 13.90 -3.58
C LYS A 539 15.91 12.56 -3.16
N GLY A 540 16.12 11.66 -4.10
CA GLY A 540 16.83 10.40 -3.89
C GLY A 540 16.01 9.15 -4.18
N LEU A 541 16.71 8.02 -4.15
CA LEU A 541 16.15 6.68 -4.37
C LEU A 541 15.57 6.14 -3.06
N ALA A 542 14.43 5.47 -3.15
CA ALA A 542 13.88 4.70 -2.04
C ALA A 542 13.46 3.30 -2.47
N ALA A 543 13.41 2.39 -1.52
CA ALA A 543 12.82 1.07 -1.71
C ALA A 543 11.81 0.77 -0.59
N PHE A 544 10.73 0.08 -0.97
CA PHE A 544 9.66 -0.33 -0.07
C PHE A 544 9.49 -1.84 -0.10
N TRP A 545 9.30 -2.43 1.07
CA TRP A 545 9.04 -3.83 1.27
C TRP A 545 7.98 -4.03 2.37
N TYR A 546 7.32 -5.19 2.38
CA TYR A 546 6.35 -5.53 3.43
C TYR A 546 6.61 -6.89 4.06
N HIS A 547 6.68 -7.97 3.26
CA HIS A 547 6.96 -9.30 3.77
C HIS A 547 8.46 -9.52 4.02
N PRO A 548 8.86 -10.19 5.12
CA PRO A 548 10.28 -10.49 5.41
C PRO A 548 11.05 -11.12 4.25
N GLN A 549 10.40 -11.97 3.44
CA GLN A 549 10.99 -12.58 2.24
C GLN A 549 11.50 -11.57 1.20
N ALA A 550 10.99 -10.33 1.22
CA ALA A 550 11.36 -9.27 0.26
C ALA A 550 12.42 -8.31 0.83
N HIS A 551 12.72 -8.36 2.14
CA HIS A 551 13.58 -7.40 2.82
C HIS A 551 14.99 -7.39 2.25
N ASP A 552 15.60 -8.59 2.09
CA ASP A 552 16.99 -8.69 1.59
C ASP A 552 17.11 -8.14 0.16
N LEU A 553 16.16 -8.48 -0.73
CA LEU A 553 16.09 -7.92 -2.09
C LEU A 553 15.98 -6.39 -2.07
N ALA A 554 15.09 -5.83 -1.25
CA ALA A 554 14.89 -4.39 -1.15
C ALA A 554 16.14 -3.68 -0.63
N SER A 555 16.74 -4.19 0.45
CA SER A 555 17.92 -3.63 1.08
C SER A 555 19.14 -3.67 0.13
N PHE A 556 19.34 -4.81 -0.52
CA PHE A 556 20.44 -4.98 -1.46
C PHE A 556 20.31 -4.05 -2.68
N LEU A 557 19.15 -4.07 -3.35
CA LEU A 557 18.95 -3.24 -4.55
C LEU A 557 18.98 -1.75 -4.23
N HIS A 558 18.38 -1.31 -3.13
CA HIS A 558 18.44 0.07 -2.69
C HIS A 558 19.91 0.53 -2.52
N SER A 559 20.69 -0.17 -1.69
CA SER A 559 22.10 0.17 -1.44
C SER A 559 22.95 0.11 -2.71
N TYR A 560 22.73 -0.90 -3.54
CA TYR A 560 23.42 -1.07 -4.81
C TYR A 560 23.16 0.10 -5.77
N LEU A 561 21.90 0.50 -5.94
CA LEU A 561 21.51 1.58 -6.85
C LEU A 561 22.00 2.95 -6.37
N VAL A 562 21.89 3.25 -5.08
CA VAL A 562 22.42 4.49 -4.47
C VAL A 562 23.90 4.62 -4.74
N GLN A 563 24.68 3.58 -4.48
CA GLN A 563 26.14 3.58 -4.71
C GLN A 563 26.50 3.61 -6.20
N LYS A 564 25.89 2.72 -6.99
CA LYS A 564 26.24 2.55 -8.42
C LYS A 564 25.95 3.78 -9.25
N LEU A 565 24.84 4.46 -8.96
CA LEU A 565 24.38 5.64 -9.69
C LEU A 565 24.83 6.96 -9.04
N ASN A 566 25.49 6.88 -7.88
CA ASN A 566 25.85 8.05 -7.06
C ASN A 566 24.67 9.01 -6.88
N ARG A 567 23.49 8.43 -6.53
CA ARG A 567 22.27 9.19 -6.28
C ARG A 567 22.05 9.40 -4.78
N PRO A 568 21.35 10.47 -4.38
CA PRO A 568 20.95 10.63 -3.00
C PRO A 568 20.16 9.44 -2.49
N ASP A 569 20.41 9.09 -1.24
CA ASP A 569 19.66 8.07 -0.51
C ASP A 569 18.44 8.73 0.15
N TYR A 570 17.23 8.24 -0.19
CA TYR A 570 16.00 8.68 0.46
C TYR A 570 15.54 7.69 1.54
N GLY A 571 15.90 6.43 1.43
CA GLY A 571 15.73 5.43 2.48
C GLY A 571 15.11 4.11 2.05
N LEU A 572 15.18 3.17 2.98
CA LEU A 572 14.53 1.85 2.92
C LEU A 572 13.36 1.81 3.90
N TYR A 573 12.15 1.51 3.42
CA TYR A 573 10.92 1.60 4.20
C TYR A 573 10.17 0.27 4.25
N TRP A 574 9.77 -0.13 5.45
CA TRP A 574 8.71 -1.12 5.61
C TRP A 574 7.35 -0.45 5.42
N ASN A 575 6.57 -0.90 4.45
CA ASN A 575 5.25 -0.32 4.19
C ASN A 575 4.32 -1.32 3.47
N ASN A 576 3.08 -1.39 3.95
CA ASN A 576 2.01 -2.23 3.41
C ASN A 576 1.34 -1.59 2.18
N LEU A 577 2.11 -1.38 1.10
CA LEU A 577 1.58 -0.92 -0.18
C LEU A 577 0.95 -2.08 -0.96
N ALA A 578 0.07 -1.79 -1.93
CA ALA A 578 -0.56 -2.84 -2.73
C ALA A 578 0.48 -3.74 -3.42
N LEU A 579 1.53 -3.14 -3.98
CA LEU A 579 2.59 -3.81 -4.73
C LEU A 579 3.80 -4.26 -3.88
N THR A 580 3.73 -4.17 -2.54
CA THR A 580 4.69 -4.84 -1.63
C THR A 580 4.04 -6.00 -0.88
N ARG A 581 2.72 -6.13 -0.99
CA ARG A 581 1.89 -7.05 -0.21
C ARG A 581 1.81 -8.50 -0.72
N PRO A 582 1.96 -8.82 -2.03
CA PRO A 582 1.85 -10.20 -2.48
C PRO A 582 2.78 -11.13 -1.70
N ALA A 583 2.20 -12.19 -1.13
CA ALA A 583 2.95 -13.20 -0.38
C ALA A 583 3.49 -14.33 -1.28
N SER A 584 2.99 -14.43 -2.51
CA SER A 584 3.34 -15.47 -3.49
C SER A 584 4.77 -15.36 -4.04
N ALA A 585 5.42 -14.19 -3.90
CA ALA A 585 6.81 -13.94 -4.30
C ALA A 585 7.44 -12.80 -3.48
N PRO A 586 8.78 -12.74 -3.35
CA PRO A 586 9.46 -11.53 -2.89
C PRO A 586 9.10 -10.35 -3.79
N THR A 587 8.36 -9.36 -3.24
CA THR A 587 7.81 -8.24 -3.98
C THR A 587 8.22 -6.92 -3.35
N ILE A 588 8.84 -6.02 -4.13
CA ILE A 588 9.30 -4.71 -3.69
C ILE A 588 8.78 -3.61 -4.60
N LEU A 589 8.78 -2.38 -4.09
CA LEU A 589 8.55 -1.18 -4.88
C LEU A 589 9.78 -0.28 -4.79
N LEU A 590 10.25 0.19 -5.94
CA LEU A 590 11.35 1.14 -6.06
C LEU A 590 10.81 2.50 -6.47
N GLU A 591 11.18 3.53 -5.68
CA GLU A 591 11.01 4.94 -6.03
C GLU A 591 12.33 5.46 -6.57
N LEU A 592 12.39 5.70 -7.86
CA LEU A 592 13.63 5.96 -8.61
C LEU A 592 14.07 7.43 -8.62
N GLY A 593 13.44 8.26 -7.78
CA GLY A 593 13.65 9.70 -7.64
C GLY A 593 12.33 10.45 -7.49
N PHE A 594 12.36 11.78 -7.50
CA PHE A 594 11.18 12.63 -7.33
C PHE A 594 10.88 13.40 -8.62
N MET A 595 9.75 13.10 -9.29
CA MET A 595 9.30 13.80 -10.49
C MET A 595 9.14 15.31 -10.27
N ILE A 596 8.70 15.69 -9.08
CA ILE A 596 8.42 17.08 -8.70
C ILE A 596 9.67 17.91 -8.40
N ASN A 597 10.82 17.27 -8.16
CA ASN A 597 12.08 17.97 -7.90
C ASN A 597 12.71 18.43 -9.22
N PRO A 598 12.95 19.74 -9.44
CA PRO A 598 13.47 20.27 -10.68
C PRO A 598 14.80 19.65 -11.14
N TYR A 599 15.71 19.37 -10.20
CA TYR A 599 17.04 18.84 -10.50
C TYR A 599 17.01 17.33 -10.79
N GLU A 600 16.15 16.58 -10.06
CA GLU A 600 15.95 15.16 -10.36
C GLU A 600 15.22 14.95 -11.67
N PHE A 601 14.25 15.80 -11.96
CA PHE A 601 13.50 15.72 -13.21
C PHE A 601 14.42 15.81 -14.44
N GLU A 602 15.42 16.70 -14.46
CA GLU A 602 16.40 16.78 -15.54
C GLU A 602 17.16 15.46 -15.74
N TRP A 603 17.49 14.77 -14.63
CA TRP A 603 18.13 13.45 -14.70
C TRP A 603 17.15 12.37 -15.16
N ILE A 604 15.91 12.38 -14.66
CA ILE A 604 14.87 11.40 -14.99
C ILE A 604 14.55 11.39 -16.49
N VAL A 605 14.46 12.56 -17.11
CA VAL A 605 14.15 12.66 -18.54
C VAL A 605 15.37 12.54 -19.46
N ASN A 606 16.56 12.42 -18.90
CA ASN A 606 17.79 12.29 -19.69
C ASN A 606 17.95 10.85 -20.24
N PRO A 607 18.01 10.64 -21.58
CA PRO A 607 18.06 9.29 -22.17
C PRO A 607 19.28 8.47 -21.74
N GLN A 608 20.43 9.10 -21.52
CA GLN A 608 21.65 8.40 -21.08
C GLN A 608 21.50 7.94 -19.63
N ALA A 609 20.93 8.79 -18.76
CA ALA A 609 20.64 8.43 -17.38
C ALA A 609 19.60 7.29 -17.28
N GLN A 610 18.60 7.27 -18.15
CA GLN A 610 17.62 6.20 -18.26
C GLN A 610 18.26 4.84 -18.59
N GLN A 611 19.18 4.82 -19.57
CA GLN A 611 19.95 3.61 -19.92
C GLN A 611 20.86 3.15 -18.78
N GLN A 612 21.53 4.09 -18.10
CA GLN A 612 22.37 3.79 -16.94
C GLN A 612 21.55 3.21 -15.78
N LEU A 613 20.38 3.79 -15.49
CA LEU A 613 19.46 3.31 -14.48
C LEU A 613 18.98 1.89 -14.78
N ALA A 614 18.51 1.66 -15.99
CA ALA A 614 18.03 0.33 -16.41
C ALA A 614 19.13 -0.74 -16.32
N SER A 615 20.34 -0.39 -16.77
CA SER A 615 21.51 -1.29 -16.67
C SER A 615 21.86 -1.58 -15.20
N ALA A 616 21.85 -0.56 -14.33
CA ALA A 616 22.15 -0.72 -12.91
C ALA A 616 21.12 -1.61 -12.20
N ILE A 617 19.81 -1.42 -12.47
CA ILE A 617 18.76 -2.28 -11.91
C ILE A 617 19.00 -3.75 -12.33
N ALA A 618 19.20 -3.99 -13.61
CA ALA A 618 19.41 -5.35 -14.11
C ALA A 618 20.70 -5.99 -13.56
N GLN A 619 21.80 -5.23 -13.42
CA GLN A 619 23.04 -5.71 -12.81
C GLN A 619 22.83 -6.03 -11.31
N GLY A 620 22.15 -5.14 -10.56
CA GLY A 620 21.84 -5.36 -9.15
C GLY A 620 21.02 -6.63 -8.94
N ILE A 621 19.97 -6.86 -9.74
CA ILE A 621 19.16 -8.08 -9.68
C ILE A 621 20.05 -9.32 -9.95
N THR A 622 20.88 -9.26 -11.00
CA THR A 622 21.79 -10.38 -11.32
C THR A 622 22.73 -10.71 -10.16
N GLN A 623 23.32 -9.68 -9.57
CA GLN A 623 24.26 -9.86 -8.45
C GLN A 623 23.55 -10.40 -7.21
N TRP A 624 22.33 -9.94 -6.94
CA TRP A 624 21.53 -10.43 -5.81
C TRP A 624 21.26 -11.95 -5.93
N PHE A 625 20.83 -12.43 -7.10
CA PHE A 625 20.65 -13.87 -7.33
C PHE A 625 21.95 -14.64 -7.18
N SER A 626 23.06 -14.12 -7.68
CA SER A 626 24.38 -14.76 -7.53
C SER A 626 24.82 -14.88 -6.06
N ASN A 627 24.52 -13.85 -5.24
CA ASN A 627 24.85 -13.86 -3.82
C ASN A 627 24.05 -14.91 -3.02
N ILE A 628 22.79 -15.14 -3.40
CA ILE A 628 21.95 -16.17 -2.76
C ILE A 628 22.44 -17.56 -3.07
N GLU A 629 22.84 -17.85 -4.32
CA GLU A 629 23.37 -19.16 -4.70
C GLU A 629 24.65 -19.54 -3.94
N ILE A 630 25.49 -18.57 -3.60
CA ILE A 630 26.72 -18.80 -2.84
C ILE A 630 26.41 -19.13 -1.37
N ASN A 631 25.29 -18.65 -0.84
CA ASN A 631 24.91 -18.76 0.57
C ASN A 631 23.88 -19.90 0.84
N SER A 632 23.37 -20.55 -0.19
CA SER A 632 22.44 -21.68 -0.12
C SER A 632 23.15 -23.01 -0.33
#